data_ee6f1cd5f5d3a94f363608d32bfaed99
#
_entry.id   ee6f1cd5f5d3a94f363608d32bfaed99
#
_cell.length_a   1.000
_cell.length_b   1.000
_cell.length_c   1.000
_cell.angle_alpha   90.00
_cell.angle_beta   90.00
_cell.angle_gamma   90.00
#
_symmetry.space_group_name_H-M   'P 1'
#
loop_
_entity.id
_entity.type
_entity.pdbx_description
1 polymer ?
#
loop_
_entity_poly.entity_id
_entity_poly.type
_entity_poly.pdbx_seq_one_letter_code
_entity_poly.pdbx_strand_id
1 'polypeptide(L)'
;MPTWRRFGRLARGFERRLLVGVLLLLVTNLLAFSLPWILQRAIDALKSGSVRTAPELLGFAGAMAGIAIVQAIIRTSSRWLILGASRRIVAQARERFFAHLLRLPTAFHDRHHVGDLMSRAVQDVALLRSVYGPGLLNLFNTAIAYLVALALMVLISPRLTLWALALYPLLLLAVNQLNRRAFRHGVALQELVGQLGTRAGENLAGIHQVRVYAQEQREIDRFAELSGQYLATGVRLARAQGAMVSLIGASAGVGTVFVLHAGSRMVMSGELTLGQFVAFNVYLAMLTWPTVALGWILNVFQRGVGALDRLEEIESLPSTATRAQPPVIEWPAGPLRVESLSFAYESRPELLRQLRLELPERSLTALVGEVGSGKSTLACLLAGVYPVDPNTVFLADRDLATAWPQGWRALVGLAPQEPFLFSRSIAENIVLDRELDVAWLNELVERSQLSRDLEQFPDGLETVVGERGVTVSGGQRQRIALARALYGRPQVLIIDDALSAVDATTEAAILAALRRDRHSTVLMITHRASAVRHADRVALLDQGRIAALGTHDELLVRSPAYARLMRRHSLEARLDQA
;
A
#
# COMPACT_ATOMS: atom_id res chain seq x y z
N MET A 1 13.27 -15.20 -13.14
CA MET A 1 12.22 -16.10 -13.67
C MET A 1 11.46 -15.41 -14.78
N PRO A 2 10.97 -16.14 -15.84
CA PRO A 2 10.16 -15.52 -16.88
C PRO A 2 8.85 -14.96 -16.30
N THR A 3 8.44 -13.81 -16.79
CA THR A 3 7.35 -12.97 -16.24
C THR A 3 6.03 -13.73 -16.07
N TRP A 4 5.70 -14.61 -17.04
CA TRP A 4 4.46 -15.39 -16.99
C TRP A 4 4.43 -16.44 -15.85
N ARG A 5 5.58 -16.98 -15.42
CA ARG A 5 5.65 -17.88 -14.25
C ARG A 5 5.41 -17.14 -12.94
N ARG A 6 5.80 -15.87 -12.87
CA ARG A 6 5.55 -15.01 -11.72
C ARG A 6 4.05 -14.75 -11.58
N PHE A 7 3.38 -14.36 -12.66
CA PHE A 7 1.92 -14.24 -12.68
C PHE A 7 1.24 -15.58 -12.35
N GLY A 8 1.72 -16.71 -12.87
CA GLY A 8 1.19 -18.03 -12.56
C GLY A 8 1.23 -18.38 -11.07
N ARG A 9 2.25 -17.94 -10.32
CA ARG A 9 2.33 -18.17 -8.87
C ARG A 9 1.20 -17.50 -8.10
N LEU A 10 0.86 -16.25 -8.43
CA LEU A 10 -0.24 -15.52 -7.79
C LEU A 10 -1.62 -16.12 -8.14
N ALA A 11 -1.73 -16.77 -9.31
CA ALA A 11 -2.96 -17.40 -9.75
C ALA A 11 -3.17 -18.81 -9.17
N ARG A 12 -2.21 -19.34 -8.39
CA ARG A 12 -2.34 -20.69 -7.79
C ARG A 12 -3.60 -20.82 -6.96
N GLY A 13 -4.34 -21.91 -7.19
CA GLY A 13 -5.64 -22.19 -6.57
C GLY A 13 -6.84 -21.62 -7.33
N PHE A 14 -6.61 -20.80 -8.38
CA PHE A 14 -7.68 -20.28 -9.24
C PHE A 14 -7.59 -20.76 -10.69
N GLU A 15 -6.60 -21.62 -11.02
CA GLU A 15 -6.33 -22.09 -12.38
C GLU A 15 -7.57 -22.72 -13.00
N ARG A 16 -8.28 -23.57 -12.27
CA ARG A 16 -9.50 -24.26 -12.77
C ARG A 16 -10.58 -23.24 -13.17
N ARG A 17 -10.80 -22.19 -12.38
CA ARG A 17 -11.79 -21.15 -12.69
C ARG A 17 -11.39 -20.33 -13.88
N LEU A 18 -10.13 -19.97 -14.01
CA LEU A 18 -9.59 -19.25 -15.16
C LEU A 18 -9.67 -20.12 -16.42
N LEU A 19 -9.30 -21.40 -16.34
CA LEU A 19 -9.38 -22.34 -17.45
C LEU A 19 -10.82 -22.50 -17.95
N VAL A 20 -11.76 -22.77 -17.04
CA VAL A 20 -13.19 -22.89 -17.40
C VAL A 20 -13.71 -21.58 -18.00
N GLY A 21 -13.32 -20.44 -17.43
CA GLY A 21 -13.66 -19.13 -17.98
C GLY A 21 -13.16 -18.92 -19.41
N VAL A 22 -11.92 -19.34 -19.71
CA VAL A 22 -11.33 -19.28 -21.05
C VAL A 22 -12.00 -20.26 -22.01
N LEU A 23 -12.34 -21.47 -21.56
CA LEU A 23 -13.10 -22.43 -22.38
C LEU A 23 -14.49 -21.90 -22.74
N LEU A 24 -15.18 -21.27 -21.79
CA LEU A 24 -16.46 -20.61 -22.08
C LEU A 24 -16.29 -19.42 -23.04
N LEU A 25 -15.15 -18.69 -22.98
CA LEU A 25 -14.82 -17.66 -23.97
C LEU A 25 -14.66 -18.25 -25.38
N LEU A 26 -13.98 -19.41 -25.48
CA LEU A 26 -13.87 -20.10 -26.76
C LEU A 26 -15.25 -20.44 -27.33
N VAL A 27 -16.12 -21.05 -26.53
CA VAL A 27 -17.48 -21.35 -26.93
C VAL A 27 -18.26 -20.10 -27.33
N THR A 28 -18.12 -19.02 -26.56
CA THR A 28 -18.77 -17.72 -26.86
C THR A 28 -18.33 -17.18 -28.22
N ASN A 29 -17.04 -17.27 -28.55
CA ASN A 29 -16.53 -16.82 -29.86
C ASN A 29 -16.99 -17.73 -30.97
N LEU A 30 -16.98 -19.06 -30.82
CA LEU A 30 -17.49 -20.00 -31.81
C LEU A 30 -18.97 -19.72 -32.13
N LEU A 31 -19.79 -19.47 -31.11
CA LEU A 31 -21.19 -19.08 -31.30
C LEU A 31 -21.32 -17.72 -32.01
N ALA A 32 -20.48 -16.73 -31.66
CA ALA A 32 -20.49 -15.43 -32.34
C ALA A 32 -20.17 -15.55 -33.84
N PHE A 33 -19.15 -16.34 -34.15
CA PHE A 33 -18.71 -16.52 -35.54
C PHE A 33 -19.61 -17.48 -36.34
N SER A 34 -20.53 -18.23 -35.71
CA SER A 34 -21.57 -19.01 -36.42
C SER A 34 -22.70 -18.15 -36.97
N LEU A 35 -22.92 -16.93 -36.40
CA LEU A 35 -23.98 -16.05 -36.86
C LEU A 35 -23.82 -15.59 -38.32
N PRO A 36 -22.64 -15.12 -38.79
CA PRO A 36 -22.42 -14.78 -40.20
C PRO A 36 -22.56 -15.99 -41.12
N TRP A 37 -22.25 -17.20 -40.66
CA TRP A 37 -22.43 -18.42 -41.43
C TRP A 37 -23.92 -18.78 -41.64
N ILE A 38 -24.76 -18.59 -40.63
CA ILE A 38 -26.22 -18.75 -40.77
C ILE A 38 -26.76 -17.68 -41.70
N LEU A 39 -26.32 -16.43 -41.58
CA LEU A 39 -26.70 -15.34 -42.47
C LEU A 39 -26.32 -15.66 -43.94
N GLN A 40 -25.10 -16.18 -44.16
CA GLN A 40 -24.67 -16.67 -45.47
C GLN A 40 -25.68 -17.66 -46.05
N ARG A 41 -26.06 -18.71 -45.28
CA ARG A 41 -27.01 -19.73 -45.73
C ARG A 41 -28.40 -19.15 -46.04
N ALA A 42 -28.85 -18.22 -45.19
CA ALA A 42 -30.15 -17.57 -45.42
C ALA A 42 -30.17 -16.76 -46.73
N ILE A 43 -29.10 -16.02 -47.04
CA ILE A 43 -28.97 -15.23 -48.28
C ILE A 43 -28.86 -16.16 -49.49
N ASP A 44 -28.06 -17.21 -49.41
CA ASP A 44 -27.88 -18.16 -50.51
C ASP A 44 -29.17 -18.95 -50.79
N ALA A 45 -29.95 -19.30 -49.75
CA ALA A 45 -31.25 -19.96 -49.86
C ALA A 45 -32.32 -19.04 -50.50
N LEU A 46 -32.29 -17.74 -50.19
CA LEU A 46 -33.15 -16.74 -50.84
C LEU A 46 -32.81 -16.61 -52.34
N LYS A 47 -31.52 -16.55 -52.69
CA LYS A 47 -31.08 -16.40 -54.09
C LYS A 47 -31.39 -17.63 -54.93
N SER A 48 -31.26 -18.84 -54.36
CA SER A 48 -31.58 -20.10 -55.06
C SER A 48 -33.08 -20.37 -55.19
N GLY A 49 -33.93 -19.56 -54.54
CA GLY A 49 -35.38 -19.78 -54.54
C GLY A 49 -35.83 -20.99 -53.71
N SER A 50 -34.93 -21.58 -52.90
CA SER A 50 -35.23 -22.69 -51.99
C SER A 50 -36.07 -22.24 -50.78
N VAL A 51 -36.04 -20.96 -50.43
CA VAL A 51 -36.87 -20.33 -49.42
C VAL A 51 -37.81 -19.36 -50.12
N ARG A 52 -39.12 -19.66 -50.08
CA ARG A 52 -40.17 -18.84 -50.75
C ARG A 52 -41.18 -18.28 -49.77
N THR A 53 -41.18 -18.73 -48.54
CA THR A 53 -42.22 -18.38 -47.58
C THR A 53 -41.63 -17.64 -46.37
N ALA A 54 -42.39 -16.71 -45.80
CA ALA A 54 -42.01 -15.97 -44.62
C ALA A 54 -41.69 -16.89 -43.38
N PRO A 55 -42.40 -18.01 -43.13
CA PRO A 55 -42.09 -18.93 -42.04
C PRO A 55 -40.70 -19.58 -42.14
N GLU A 56 -40.19 -19.87 -43.33
CA GLU A 56 -38.86 -20.45 -43.53
C GLU A 56 -37.74 -19.44 -43.17
N LEU A 57 -37.93 -18.17 -43.49
CA LEU A 57 -37.05 -17.08 -43.08
C LEU A 57 -37.07 -16.87 -41.56
N LEU A 58 -38.24 -17.01 -40.93
CA LEU A 58 -38.38 -16.95 -39.48
C LEU A 58 -37.57 -18.06 -38.78
N GLY A 59 -37.38 -19.22 -39.43
CA GLY A 59 -36.52 -20.29 -38.95
C GLY A 59 -35.05 -19.86 -38.78
N PHE A 60 -34.48 -19.18 -39.81
CA PHE A 60 -33.13 -18.63 -39.72
C PHE A 60 -33.04 -17.52 -38.67
N ALA A 61 -34.01 -16.62 -38.64
CA ALA A 61 -34.04 -15.55 -37.62
C ALA A 61 -34.17 -16.11 -36.21
N GLY A 62 -35.02 -17.13 -35.98
CA GLY A 62 -35.16 -17.83 -34.72
C GLY A 62 -33.87 -18.54 -34.27
N ALA A 63 -33.18 -19.21 -35.22
CA ALA A 63 -31.88 -19.83 -34.95
C ALA A 63 -30.82 -18.79 -34.52
N MET A 64 -30.75 -17.66 -35.24
CA MET A 64 -29.82 -16.56 -34.87
C MET A 64 -30.16 -15.96 -33.51
N ALA A 65 -31.43 -15.73 -33.21
CA ALA A 65 -31.89 -15.23 -31.93
C ALA A 65 -31.56 -16.22 -30.78
N GLY A 66 -31.81 -17.52 -30.99
CA GLY A 66 -31.50 -18.58 -30.05
C GLY A 66 -29.98 -18.65 -29.72
N ILE A 67 -29.16 -18.61 -30.79
CA ILE A 67 -27.69 -18.59 -30.62
C ILE A 67 -27.26 -17.33 -29.89
N ALA A 68 -27.82 -16.15 -30.21
CA ALA A 68 -27.47 -14.91 -29.52
C ALA A 68 -27.80 -14.95 -28.01
N ILE A 69 -28.96 -15.53 -27.64
CA ILE A 69 -29.35 -15.71 -26.23
C ILE A 69 -28.38 -16.66 -25.51
N VAL A 70 -28.12 -17.84 -26.09
CA VAL A 70 -27.16 -18.81 -25.50
C VAL A 70 -25.77 -18.21 -25.38
N GLN A 71 -25.32 -17.50 -26.43
CA GLN A 71 -24.05 -16.77 -26.40
C GLN A 71 -23.98 -15.73 -25.26
N ALA A 72 -25.06 -14.95 -25.05
CA ALA A 72 -25.13 -13.95 -24.00
C ALA A 72 -24.98 -14.58 -22.60
N ILE A 73 -25.65 -15.71 -22.35
CA ILE A 73 -25.56 -16.46 -21.08
C ILE A 73 -24.16 -16.99 -20.86
N ILE A 74 -23.57 -17.67 -21.86
CA ILE A 74 -22.23 -18.25 -21.74
C ILE A 74 -21.18 -17.14 -21.59
N ARG A 75 -21.30 -16.04 -22.32
CA ARG A 75 -20.44 -14.87 -22.24
C ARG A 75 -20.45 -14.25 -20.84
N THR A 76 -21.64 -14.10 -20.25
CA THR A 76 -21.80 -13.57 -18.88
C THR A 76 -21.17 -14.51 -17.88
N SER A 77 -21.38 -15.81 -17.98
CA SER A 77 -20.79 -16.83 -17.12
C SER A 77 -19.25 -16.84 -17.19
N SER A 78 -18.69 -16.76 -18.40
CA SER A 78 -17.24 -16.66 -18.61
C SER A 78 -16.65 -15.41 -17.92
N ARG A 79 -17.29 -14.24 -18.12
CA ARG A 79 -16.87 -12.99 -17.49
C ARG A 79 -16.96 -13.08 -15.97
N TRP A 80 -18.03 -13.65 -15.44
CA TRP A 80 -18.21 -13.81 -14.00
C TRP A 80 -17.10 -14.68 -13.36
N LEU A 81 -16.71 -15.78 -14.04
CA LEU A 81 -15.64 -16.65 -13.59
C LEU A 81 -14.28 -15.95 -13.61
N ILE A 82 -13.91 -15.32 -14.72
CA ILE A 82 -12.59 -14.68 -14.90
C ILE A 82 -12.47 -13.46 -13.98
N LEU A 83 -13.45 -12.55 -13.97
CA LEU A 83 -13.42 -11.35 -13.15
C LEU A 83 -13.57 -11.68 -11.66
N GLY A 84 -14.34 -12.71 -11.31
CA GLY A 84 -14.47 -13.21 -9.96
C GLY A 84 -13.15 -13.82 -9.44
N ALA A 85 -12.45 -14.60 -10.26
CA ALA A 85 -11.13 -15.12 -9.94
C ALA A 85 -10.12 -13.98 -9.75
N SER A 86 -10.09 -13.00 -10.65
CA SER A 86 -9.23 -11.82 -10.56
C SER A 86 -9.39 -11.08 -9.22
N ARG A 87 -10.62 -10.86 -8.76
CA ARG A 87 -10.88 -10.18 -7.47
C ARG A 87 -10.31 -10.96 -6.29
N ARG A 88 -10.43 -12.29 -6.30
CA ARG A 88 -9.91 -13.16 -5.24
C ARG A 88 -8.40 -13.23 -5.23
N ILE A 89 -7.75 -13.33 -6.40
CA ILE A 89 -6.29 -13.29 -6.53
C ILE A 89 -5.75 -11.99 -5.91
N VAL A 90 -6.38 -10.87 -6.24
CA VAL A 90 -5.99 -9.54 -5.74
C VAL A 90 -6.21 -9.39 -4.24
N ALA A 91 -7.32 -9.93 -3.71
CA ALA A 91 -7.57 -9.90 -2.27
C ALA A 91 -6.48 -10.68 -1.51
N GLN A 92 -6.13 -11.89 -1.98
CA GLN A 92 -5.05 -12.69 -1.38
C GLN A 92 -3.67 -12.02 -1.54
N ALA A 93 -3.39 -11.40 -2.69
CA ALA A 93 -2.13 -10.69 -2.89
C ALA A 93 -2.01 -9.51 -1.91
N ARG A 94 -3.09 -8.75 -1.71
CA ARG A 94 -3.12 -7.63 -0.74
C ARG A 94 -2.91 -8.11 0.69
N GLU A 95 -3.60 -9.16 1.08
CA GLU A 95 -3.49 -9.75 2.43
C GLU A 95 -2.06 -10.23 2.70
N ARG A 96 -1.45 -10.97 1.75
CA ARG A 96 -0.07 -11.43 1.86
C ARG A 96 0.92 -10.28 1.95
N PHE A 97 0.78 -9.29 1.08
CA PHE A 97 1.65 -8.11 1.05
C PHE A 97 1.56 -7.34 2.37
N PHE A 98 0.34 -7.09 2.86
CA PHE A 98 0.14 -6.39 4.14
C PHE A 98 0.69 -7.19 5.33
N ALA A 99 0.42 -8.50 5.39
CA ALA A 99 0.97 -9.36 6.41
C ALA A 99 2.51 -9.40 6.37
N HIS A 100 3.12 -9.32 5.18
CA HIS A 100 4.58 -9.25 5.02
C HIS A 100 5.12 -7.90 5.51
N LEU A 101 4.48 -6.77 5.14
CA LEU A 101 4.86 -5.44 5.64
C LEU A 101 4.93 -5.38 7.17
N LEU A 102 3.92 -5.93 7.86
CA LEU A 102 3.90 -5.95 9.32
C LEU A 102 5.01 -6.80 9.96
N ARG A 103 5.64 -7.68 9.19
CA ARG A 103 6.74 -8.56 9.64
C ARG A 103 8.13 -8.01 9.26
N LEU A 104 8.20 -6.93 8.52
CA LEU A 104 9.47 -6.30 8.19
C LEU A 104 10.06 -5.59 9.42
N PRO A 105 11.39 -5.52 9.55
CA PRO A 105 12.05 -4.84 10.66
C PRO A 105 11.76 -3.34 10.65
N THR A 106 11.80 -2.71 11.82
CA THR A 106 11.55 -1.27 11.97
C THR A 106 12.46 -0.41 11.10
N ALA A 107 13.72 -0.79 10.94
CA ALA A 107 14.68 -0.12 10.06
C ALA A 107 14.20 -0.01 8.60
N PHE A 108 13.37 -0.93 8.11
CA PHE A 108 12.72 -0.81 6.80
C PHE A 108 11.71 0.33 6.79
N HIS A 109 10.86 0.44 7.82
CA HIS A 109 9.82 1.46 7.91
C HIS A 109 10.39 2.87 8.09
N ASP A 110 11.54 3.00 8.75
CA ASP A 110 12.24 4.28 8.92
C ASP A 110 12.73 4.88 7.59
N ARG A 111 12.98 4.04 6.57
CA ARG A 111 13.48 4.46 5.25
C ARG A 111 12.40 4.65 4.22
N HIS A 112 11.27 3.98 4.40
CA HIS A 112 10.21 3.99 3.40
C HIS A 112 9.04 4.85 3.86
N HIS A 113 8.69 5.84 3.05
CA HIS A 113 7.52 6.66 3.33
C HIS A 113 6.24 5.83 3.32
N VAL A 114 5.39 6.01 4.33
CA VAL A 114 4.10 5.32 4.46
C VAL A 114 3.24 5.50 3.19
N GLY A 115 3.30 6.68 2.56
CA GLY A 115 2.60 6.97 1.31
C GLY A 115 3.01 6.05 0.14
N ASP A 116 4.30 5.72 0.00
CA ASP A 116 4.78 4.79 -1.03
C ASP A 116 4.27 3.37 -0.75
N LEU A 117 4.38 2.91 0.50
CA LEU A 117 3.88 1.59 0.91
C LEU A 117 2.37 1.45 0.69
N MET A 118 1.60 2.49 1.03
CA MET A 118 0.17 2.55 0.77
C MET A 118 -0.16 2.56 -0.72
N SER A 119 0.60 3.30 -1.53
CA SER A 119 0.46 3.29 -2.99
C SER A 119 0.68 1.88 -3.56
N ARG A 120 1.71 1.17 -3.11
CA ARG A 120 1.99 -0.22 -3.52
C ARG A 120 0.85 -1.17 -3.09
N ALA A 121 0.38 -1.07 -1.85
CA ALA A 121 -0.70 -1.91 -1.32
C ALA A 121 -2.06 -1.69 -2.01
N VAL A 122 -2.33 -0.48 -2.52
CA VAL A 122 -3.61 -0.12 -3.12
C VAL A 122 -3.54 -0.06 -4.65
N GLN A 123 -2.64 0.76 -5.20
CA GLN A 123 -2.59 1.04 -6.64
C GLN A 123 -1.92 -0.09 -7.43
N ASP A 124 -0.75 -0.58 -6.99
CA ASP A 124 -0.05 -1.66 -7.70
C ASP A 124 -0.84 -2.96 -7.65
N VAL A 125 -1.45 -3.27 -6.52
CA VAL A 125 -2.36 -4.41 -6.40
C VAL A 125 -3.61 -4.25 -7.29
N ALA A 126 -4.12 -3.03 -7.49
CA ALA A 126 -5.22 -2.77 -8.44
C ALA A 126 -4.79 -2.96 -9.90
N LEU A 127 -3.54 -2.66 -10.25
CA LEU A 127 -3.00 -2.96 -11.59
C LEU A 127 -2.96 -4.46 -11.86
N LEU A 128 -2.60 -5.30 -10.86
CA LEU A 128 -2.70 -6.77 -10.98
C LEU A 128 -4.13 -7.23 -11.27
N ARG A 129 -5.15 -6.58 -10.68
CA ARG A 129 -6.55 -6.86 -11.01
C ARG A 129 -6.85 -6.62 -12.48
N SER A 130 -6.28 -5.56 -13.05
CA SER A 130 -6.48 -5.25 -14.47
C SER A 130 -5.83 -6.30 -15.38
N VAL A 131 -4.72 -6.89 -14.98
CA VAL A 131 -4.06 -7.99 -15.70
C VAL A 131 -4.89 -9.27 -15.64
N TYR A 132 -5.24 -9.76 -14.43
CA TYR A 132 -5.94 -11.05 -14.26
C TYR A 132 -7.41 -11.02 -14.65
N GLY A 133 -8.03 -9.85 -14.68
CA GLY A 133 -9.43 -9.69 -15.10
C GLY A 133 -9.53 -9.26 -16.56
N PRO A 134 -9.72 -7.97 -16.85
CA PRO A 134 -9.89 -7.48 -18.21
C PRO A 134 -8.72 -7.79 -19.14
N GLY A 135 -7.47 -7.81 -18.63
CA GLY A 135 -6.27 -8.13 -19.41
C GLY A 135 -6.31 -9.53 -19.99
N LEU A 136 -6.44 -10.56 -19.14
CA LEU A 136 -6.56 -11.95 -19.60
C LEU A 136 -7.79 -12.17 -20.45
N LEU A 137 -8.95 -11.61 -20.06
CA LEU A 137 -10.19 -11.74 -20.80
C LEU A 137 -10.03 -11.23 -22.23
N ASN A 138 -9.51 -10.02 -22.42
CA ASN A 138 -9.31 -9.45 -23.75
C ASN A 138 -8.17 -10.13 -24.52
N LEU A 139 -7.11 -10.59 -23.85
CA LEU A 139 -6.03 -11.33 -24.49
C LEU A 139 -6.55 -12.61 -25.14
N PHE A 140 -7.26 -13.46 -24.37
CA PHE A 140 -7.80 -14.71 -24.90
C PHE A 140 -8.91 -14.46 -25.91
N ASN A 141 -9.81 -13.50 -25.65
CA ASN A 141 -10.87 -13.14 -26.59
C ASN A 141 -10.30 -12.69 -27.94
N THR A 142 -9.27 -11.81 -27.91
CA THR A 142 -8.60 -11.32 -29.12
C THR A 142 -7.89 -12.45 -29.87
N ALA A 143 -7.13 -13.29 -29.17
CA ALA A 143 -6.42 -14.42 -29.79
C ALA A 143 -7.39 -15.42 -30.45
N ILE A 144 -8.47 -15.78 -29.74
CA ILE A 144 -9.50 -16.69 -30.25
C ILE A 144 -10.22 -16.05 -31.45
N ALA A 145 -10.60 -14.78 -31.34
CA ALA A 145 -11.30 -14.07 -32.42
C ALA A 145 -10.47 -14.03 -33.71
N TYR A 146 -9.16 -13.69 -33.61
CA TYR A 146 -8.28 -13.72 -34.77
C TYR A 146 -8.14 -15.12 -35.36
N LEU A 147 -7.94 -16.14 -34.54
CA LEU A 147 -7.74 -17.51 -34.98
C LEU A 147 -8.99 -18.04 -35.72
N VAL A 148 -10.16 -17.83 -35.13
CA VAL A 148 -11.44 -18.31 -35.73
C VAL A 148 -11.82 -17.50 -36.97
N ALA A 149 -11.74 -16.15 -36.90
CA ALA A 149 -12.09 -15.30 -38.03
C ALA A 149 -11.19 -15.58 -39.24
N LEU A 150 -9.86 -15.61 -39.04
CA LEU A 150 -8.93 -15.89 -40.15
C LEU A 150 -9.13 -17.28 -40.73
N ALA A 151 -9.36 -18.30 -39.91
CA ALA A 151 -9.65 -19.65 -40.39
C ALA A 151 -10.93 -19.65 -41.28
N LEU A 152 -12.01 -19.01 -40.82
CA LEU A 152 -13.27 -18.95 -41.61
C LEU A 152 -13.12 -18.11 -42.87
N MET A 153 -12.38 -16.99 -42.82
CA MET A 153 -12.12 -16.16 -44.02
C MET A 153 -11.30 -16.92 -45.07
N VAL A 154 -10.26 -17.67 -44.62
CA VAL A 154 -9.42 -18.51 -45.52
C VAL A 154 -10.26 -19.65 -46.12
N LEU A 155 -11.16 -20.27 -45.36
CA LEU A 155 -12.08 -21.32 -45.85
C LEU A 155 -13.06 -20.80 -46.90
N ILE A 156 -13.48 -19.53 -46.83
CA ILE A 156 -14.34 -18.90 -47.84
C ILE A 156 -13.52 -18.59 -49.09
N SER A 157 -12.42 -17.86 -48.97
CA SER A 157 -11.54 -17.51 -50.07
C SER A 157 -10.14 -17.08 -49.59
N PRO A 158 -9.08 -17.87 -49.82
CA PRO A 158 -7.70 -17.48 -49.50
C PRO A 158 -7.28 -16.20 -50.23
N ARG A 159 -7.70 -16.04 -51.50
CA ARG A 159 -7.36 -14.85 -52.30
C ARG A 159 -7.97 -13.59 -51.72
N LEU A 160 -9.25 -13.62 -51.35
CA LEU A 160 -9.94 -12.47 -50.77
C LEU A 160 -9.36 -12.12 -49.37
N THR A 161 -9.00 -13.14 -48.59
CA THR A 161 -8.33 -12.96 -47.29
C THR A 161 -6.98 -12.26 -47.44
N LEU A 162 -6.17 -12.63 -48.44
CA LEU A 162 -4.91 -11.97 -48.71
C LEU A 162 -5.09 -10.49 -49.05
N TRP A 163 -6.08 -10.16 -49.92
CA TRP A 163 -6.42 -8.78 -50.25
C TRP A 163 -6.91 -7.99 -49.02
N ALA A 164 -7.76 -8.59 -48.20
CA ALA A 164 -8.25 -7.95 -46.97
C ALA A 164 -7.13 -7.65 -45.98
N LEU A 165 -6.13 -8.55 -45.87
CA LEU A 165 -5.00 -8.41 -44.93
C LEU A 165 -3.85 -7.60 -45.51
N ALA A 166 -3.77 -7.32 -46.78
CA ALA A 166 -2.65 -6.62 -47.43
C ALA A 166 -2.36 -5.23 -46.81
N LEU A 167 -3.42 -4.56 -46.32
CA LEU A 167 -3.30 -3.26 -45.68
C LEU A 167 -2.89 -3.30 -44.19
N TYR A 168 -3.04 -4.47 -43.54
CA TYR A 168 -2.82 -4.60 -42.08
C TYR A 168 -1.37 -4.29 -41.62
N PRO A 169 -0.29 -4.71 -42.34
CA PRO A 169 1.06 -4.37 -41.93
C PRO A 169 1.30 -2.86 -41.87
N LEU A 170 0.82 -2.13 -42.86
CA LEU A 170 0.93 -0.66 -42.91
C LEU A 170 0.14 -0.02 -41.77
N LEU A 171 -1.07 -0.50 -41.52
CA LEU A 171 -1.91 -0.07 -40.42
C LEU A 171 -1.22 -0.30 -39.08
N LEU A 172 -0.66 -1.48 -38.84
CA LEU A 172 0.02 -1.80 -37.59
C LEU A 172 1.24 -0.89 -37.35
N LEU A 173 2.02 -0.57 -38.38
CA LEU A 173 3.12 0.36 -38.29
C LEU A 173 2.64 1.79 -37.91
N ALA A 174 1.61 2.27 -38.56
CA ALA A 174 1.05 3.61 -38.30
C ALA A 174 0.42 3.70 -36.90
N VAL A 175 -0.35 2.69 -36.48
CA VAL A 175 -0.93 2.60 -35.13
C VAL A 175 0.16 2.54 -34.06
N ASN A 176 1.22 1.74 -34.29
CA ASN A 176 2.34 1.65 -33.34
C ASN A 176 3.07 3.01 -33.18
N GLN A 177 3.26 3.75 -34.28
CA GLN A 177 3.87 5.06 -34.22
C GLN A 177 3.00 6.09 -33.46
N LEU A 178 1.67 6.09 -33.70
CA LEU A 178 0.74 6.93 -32.96
C LEU A 178 0.65 6.54 -31.48
N ASN A 179 0.65 5.25 -31.20
CA ASN A 179 0.65 4.73 -29.83
C ASN A 179 1.90 5.16 -29.05
N ARG A 180 3.09 5.11 -29.68
CA ARG A 180 4.33 5.62 -29.06
C ARG A 180 4.26 7.12 -28.75
N ARG A 181 3.62 7.93 -29.62
CA ARG A 181 3.39 9.36 -29.37
C ARG A 181 2.41 9.57 -28.22
N ALA A 182 1.28 8.86 -28.25
CA ALA A 182 0.28 8.92 -27.19
C ALA A 182 0.87 8.52 -25.84
N PHE A 183 1.70 7.46 -25.80
CA PHE A 183 2.38 7.03 -24.59
C PHE A 183 3.29 8.12 -24.01
N ARG A 184 4.13 8.74 -24.84
CA ARG A 184 5.03 9.84 -24.39
C ARG A 184 4.24 11.02 -23.81
N HIS A 185 3.16 11.44 -24.49
CA HIS A 185 2.30 12.52 -23.98
C HIS A 185 1.54 12.09 -22.72
N GLY A 186 1.17 10.82 -22.61
CA GLY A 186 0.53 10.28 -21.41
C GLY A 186 1.44 10.29 -20.19
N VAL A 187 2.72 9.94 -20.35
CA VAL A 187 3.73 10.02 -19.28
C VAL A 187 3.95 11.47 -18.84
N ALA A 188 4.15 12.38 -19.81
CA ALA A 188 4.33 13.81 -19.51
C ALA A 188 3.08 14.42 -18.82
N LEU A 189 1.88 13.99 -19.21
CA LEU A 189 0.65 14.42 -18.56
C LEU A 189 0.58 13.95 -17.10
N GLN A 190 0.98 12.70 -16.83
CA GLN A 190 1.01 12.14 -15.48
C GLN A 190 2.01 12.87 -14.57
N GLU A 191 3.16 13.28 -15.12
CA GLU A 191 4.14 14.10 -14.41
C GLU A 191 3.57 15.47 -14.02
N LEU A 192 2.87 16.14 -14.95
CA LEU A 192 2.19 17.42 -14.68
C LEU A 192 1.07 17.26 -13.63
N VAL A 193 0.32 16.16 -13.64
CA VAL A 193 -0.65 15.85 -12.57
C VAL A 193 0.04 15.73 -11.21
N GLY A 194 1.20 15.06 -11.17
CA GLY A 194 2.02 14.98 -9.96
C GLY A 194 2.44 16.36 -9.44
N GLN A 195 2.98 17.21 -10.34
CA GLN A 195 3.40 18.57 -9.99
C GLN A 195 2.23 19.44 -9.50
N LEU A 196 1.07 19.37 -10.17
CA LEU A 196 -0.16 20.05 -9.72
C LEU A 196 -0.60 19.56 -8.34
N GLY A 197 -0.59 18.25 -8.11
CA GLY A 197 -0.93 17.64 -6.82
C GLY A 197 0.01 18.08 -5.70
N THR A 198 1.32 18.06 -5.95
CA THR A 198 2.34 18.52 -4.99
C THR A 198 2.12 19.99 -4.66
N ARG A 199 1.96 20.85 -5.68
CA ARG A 199 1.76 22.30 -5.48
C ARG A 199 0.51 22.61 -4.70
N ALA A 200 -0.61 21.95 -5.03
CA ALA A 200 -1.85 22.09 -4.27
C ALA A 200 -1.69 21.64 -2.82
N GLY A 201 -1.03 20.48 -2.59
CA GLY A 201 -0.76 19.96 -1.25
C GLY A 201 0.11 20.90 -0.42
N GLU A 202 1.19 21.44 -0.99
CA GLU A 202 2.06 22.41 -0.32
C GLU A 202 1.30 23.68 0.06
N ASN A 203 0.51 24.25 -0.85
CA ASN A 203 -0.25 25.48 -0.61
C ASN A 203 -1.35 25.26 0.44
N LEU A 204 -2.05 24.12 0.44
CA LEU A 204 -3.06 23.81 1.43
C LEU A 204 -2.45 23.53 2.81
N ALA A 205 -1.34 22.81 2.88
CA ALA A 205 -0.61 22.56 4.12
C ALA A 205 -0.01 23.87 4.69
N GLY A 206 0.50 24.74 3.80
CA GLY A 206 1.09 26.02 4.14
C GLY A 206 0.14 27.20 4.05
N ILE A 207 -1.20 27.02 4.13
CA ILE A 207 -2.18 28.09 3.87
C ILE A 207 -2.01 29.32 4.77
N HIS A 208 -1.62 29.10 6.02
CA HIS A 208 -1.33 30.21 6.95
C HIS A 208 -0.18 31.07 6.44
N GLN A 209 0.90 30.46 5.96
CA GLN A 209 2.07 31.15 5.40
C GLN A 209 1.70 31.91 4.12
N VAL A 210 0.96 31.27 3.21
CA VAL A 210 0.49 31.92 1.99
C VAL A 210 -0.30 33.19 2.30
N ARG A 211 -1.20 33.14 3.31
CA ARG A 211 -2.02 34.28 3.71
C ARG A 211 -1.23 35.36 4.47
N VAL A 212 -0.40 34.97 5.44
CA VAL A 212 0.39 35.92 6.24
C VAL A 212 1.34 36.72 5.37
N TYR A 213 1.91 36.10 4.33
CA TYR A 213 2.84 36.77 3.39
C TYR A 213 2.15 37.31 2.14
N ALA A 214 0.79 37.29 2.07
CA ALA A 214 0.01 37.77 0.92
C ALA A 214 0.50 37.24 -0.44
N GLN A 215 0.76 35.91 -0.51
CA GLN A 215 1.27 35.27 -1.71
C GLN A 215 0.17 34.59 -2.55
N GLU A 216 -1.11 34.81 -2.26
CA GLU A 216 -2.24 34.12 -2.90
C GLU A 216 -2.20 34.26 -4.43
N GLN A 217 -2.06 35.51 -4.92
CA GLN A 217 -2.08 35.76 -6.36
C GLN A 217 -0.90 35.08 -7.08
N ARG A 218 0.28 35.13 -6.48
CA ARG A 218 1.48 34.50 -7.05
C ARG A 218 1.36 32.97 -7.12
N GLU A 219 0.73 32.35 -6.10
CA GLU A 219 0.50 30.92 -6.11
C GLU A 219 -0.60 30.51 -7.10
N ILE A 220 -1.65 31.35 -7.25
CA ILE A 220 -2.68 31.16 -8.30
C ILE A 220 -2.07 31.23 -9.68
N ASP A 221 -1.21 32.23 -9.96
CA ASP A 221 -0.58 32.40 -11.27
C ASP A 221 0.33 31.20 -11.62
N ARG A 222 1.12 30.70 -10.67
CA ARG A 222 1.97 29.52 -10.84
C ARG A 222 1.14 28.24 -11.07
N PHE A 223 0.04 28.09 -10.35
CA PHE A 223 -0.86 26.95 -10.55
C PHE A 223 -1.54 27.03 -11.93
N ALA A 224 -1.93 28.22 -12.36
CA ALA A 224 -2.52 28.47 -13.68
C ALA A 224 -1.53 28.15 -14.82
N GLU A 225 -0.24 28.48 -14.66
CA GLU A 225 0.81 28.12 -15.62
C GLU A 225 0.95 26.60 -15.77
N LEU A 226 1.05 25.85 -14.67
CA LEU A 226 1.10 24.39 -14.68
C LEU A 226 -0.17 23.78 -15.29
N SER A 227 -1.34 24.35 -14.97
CA SER A 227 -2.62 23.92 -15.53
C SER A 227 -2.69 24.17 -17.04
N GLY A 228 -2.10 25.28 -17.53
CA GLY A 228 -1.95 25.55 -18.98
C GLY A 228 -1.08 24.52 -19.69
N GLN A 229 0.04 24.13 -19.07
CA GLN A 229 0.92 23.06 -19.59
C GLN A 229 0.21 21.70 -19.61
N TYR A 230 -0.55 21.37 -18.56
CA TYR A 230 -1.38 20.18 -18.49
C TYR A 230 -2.42 20.15 -19.62
N LEU A 231 -3.15 21.26 -19.84
CA LEU A 231 -4.13 21.38 -20.92
C LEU A 231 -3.48 21.18 -22.29
N ALA A 232 -2.37 21.87 -22.56
CA ALA A 232 -1.67 21.77 -23.84
C ALA A 232 -1.19 20.35 -24.12
N THR A 233 -0.65 19.65 -23.09
CA THR A 233 -0.18 18.27 -23.20
C THR A 233 -1.36 17.30 -23.34
N GLY A 234 -2.45 17.54 -22.62
CA GLY A 234 -3.70 16.79 -22.72
C GLY A 234 -4.32 16.86 -24.12
N VAL A 235 -4.33 18.04 -24.73
CA VAL A 235 -4.80 18.23 -26.12
C VAL A 235 -3.92 17.46 -27.12
N ARG A 236 -2.58 17.46 -26.93
CA ARG A 236 -1.67 16.66 -27.79
C ARG A 236 -1.93 15.16 -27.66
N LEU A 237 -2.17 14.69 -26.43
CA LEU A 237 -2.55 13.30 -26.16
C LEU A 237 -3.89 12.96 -26.84
N ALA A 238 -4.91 13.79 -26.66
CA ALA A 238 -6.23 13.60 -27.25
C ALA A 238 -6.18 13.55 -28.79
N ARG A 239 -5.36 14.43 -29.42
CA ARG A 239 -5.13 14.41 -30.87
C ARG A 239 -4.47 13.10 -31.33
N ALA A 240 -3.46 12.61 -30.60
CA ALA A 240 -2.79 11.35 -30.93
C ALA A 240 -3.75 10.16 -30.81
N GLN A 241 -4.58 10.12 -29.75
CA GLN A 241 -5.60 9.08 -29.55
C GLN A 241 -6.71 9.17 -30.60
N GLY A 242 -7.21 10.37 -30.87
CA GLY A 242 -8.23 10.59 -31.90
C GLY A 242 -7.75 10.17 -33.29
N ALA A 243 -6.52 10.54 -33.66
CA ALA A 243 -5.92 10.12 -34.93
C ALA A 243 -5.80 8.58 -35.02
N MET A 244 -5.45 7.91 -33.90
CA MET A 244 -5.37 6.44 -33.85
C MET A 244 -6.74 5.79 -34.09
N VAL A 245 -7.78 6.27 -33.41
CA VAL A 245 -9.15 5.74 -33.59
C VAL A 245 -9.65 5.99 -35.01
N SER A 246 -9.43 7.18 -35.54
CA SER A 246 -9.80 7.53 -36.92
C SER A 246 -9.07 6.68 -37.96
N LEU A 247 -7.77 6.42 -37.74
CA LEU A 247 -6.96 5.58 -38.64
C LEU A 247 -7.46 4.13 -38.67
N ILE A 248 -7.81 3.58 -37.49
CA ILE A 248 -8.38 2.22 -37.38
C ILE A 248 -9.73 2.17 -38.10
N GLY A 249 -10.61 3.15 -37.89
CA GLY A 249 -11.89 3.24 -38.57
C GLY A 249 -11.75 3.39 -40.08
N ALA A 250 -10.87 4.27 -40.55
CA ALA A 250 -10.58 4.46 -41.96
C ALA A 250 -10.00 3.19 -42.60
N SER A 251 -9.15 2.45 -41.92
CA SER A 251 -8.57 1.21 -42.45
C SER A 251 -9.60 0.11 -42.60
N ALA A 252 -10.58 0.02 -41.69
CA ALA A 252 -11.71 -0.90 -41.83
C ALA A 252 -12.55 -0.52 -43.08
N GLY A 253 -12.82 0.76 -43.31
CA GLY A 253 -13.50 1.28 -44.52
C GLY A 253 -12.73 0.96 -45.80
N VAL A 254 -11.43 1.24 -45.84
CA VAL A 254 -10.57 0.92 -47.00
C VAL A 254 -10.53 -0.60 -47.25
N GLY A 255 -10.38 -1.40 -46.18
CA GLY A 255 -10.44 -2.85 -46.29
C GLY A 255 -11.76 -3.33 -46.89
N THR A 256 -12.90 -2.75 -46.48
CA THR A 256 -14.21 -3.02 -47.04
C THR A 256 -14.28 -2.67 -48.55
N VAL A 257 -13.70 -1.53 -48.99
CA VAL A 257 -13.66 -1.15 -50.41
C VAL A 257 -12.83 -2.15 -51.22
N PHE A 258 -11.68 -2.61 -50.73
CA PHE A 258 -10.89 -3.66 -51.40
C PHE A 258 -11.65 -4.96 -51.51
N VAL A 259 -12.34 -5.37 -50.44
CA VAL A 259 -13.13 -6.60 -50.39
C VAL A 259 -14.36 -6.46 -51.32
N LEU A 260 -15.01 -5.27 -51.38
CA LEU A 260 -16.06 -4.96 -52.31
C LEU A 260 -15.61 -5.11 -53.77
N HIS A 261 -14.46 -4.49 -54.10
CA HIS A 261 -13.93 -4.53 -55.47
C HIS A 261 -13.52 -5.93 -55.91
N ALA A 262 -12.73 -6.64 -55.12
CA ALA A 262 -12.26 -7.98 -55.45
C ALA A 262 -13.38 -9.02 -55.33
N GLY A 263 -14.17 -8.95 -54.25
CA GLY A 263 -15.24 -9.89 -53.97
C GLY A 263 -16.41 -9.79 -54.92
N SER A 264 -16.81 -8.58 -55.38
CA SER A 264 -17.85 -8.43 -56.38
C SER A 264 -17.48 -9.09 -57.71
N ARG A 265 -16.23 -8.97 -58.15
CA ARG A 265 -15.72 -9.68 -59.34
C ARG A 265 -15.79 -11.19 -59.17
N MET A 266 -15.44 -11.70 -57.99
CA MET A 266 -15.53 -13.14 -57.69
C MET A 266 -16.96 -13.64 -57.59
N VAL A 267 -17.91 -12.79 -57.17
CA VAL A 267 -19.35 -13.12 -57.20
C VAL A 267 -19.88 -13.14 -58.63
N MET A 268 -19.46 -12.19 -59.47
CA MET A 268 -19.86 -12.14 -60.88
C MET A 268 -19.28 -13.29 -61.72
N SER A 269 -18.06 -13.75 -61.40
CA SER A 269 -17.45 -14.92 -62.02
C SER A 269 -17.97 -16.26 -61.50
N GLY A 270 -18.80 -16.25 -60.45
CA GLY A 270 -19.34 -17.48 -59.85
C GLY A 270 -18.39 -18.20 -58.90
N GLU A 271 -17.20 -17.60 -58.60
CA GLU A 271 -16.24 -18.16 -57.64
C GLU A 271 -16.72 -18.05 -56.20
N LEU A 272 -17.59 -17.09 -55.90
CA LEU A 272 -18.19 -16.87 -54.58
C LEU A 272 -19.68 -16.71 -54.66
N THR A 273 -20.41 -17.22 -53.65
CA THR A 273 -21.83 -16.90 -53.49
C THR A 273 -22.03 -15.50 -52.89
N LEU A 274 -23.19 -14.90 -53.06
CA LEU A 274 -23.55 -13.63 -52.46
C LEU A 274 -23.51 -13.73 -50.93
N GLY A 275 -23.99 -14.85 -50.36
CA GLY A 275 -23.99 -15.13 -48.94
C GLY A 275 -22.54 -15.23 -48.38
N GLN A 276 -21.64 -15.91 -49.08
CA GLN A 276 -20.21 -15.98 -48.71
C GLN A 276 -19.55 -14.60 -48.68
N PHE A 277 -19.85 -13.76 -49.67
CA PHE A 277 -19.36 -12.40 -49.74
C PHE A 277 -19.84 -11.53 -48.56
N VAL A 278 -21.10 -11.62 -48.19
CA VAL A 278 -21.66 -10.90 -47.04
C VAL A 278 -21.06 -11.41 -45.74
N ALA A 279 -20.96 -12.73 -45.54
CA ALA A 279 -20.37 -13.33 -44.36
C ALA A 279 -18.90 -12.91 -44.19
N PHE A 280 -18.13 -12.86 -45.29
CA PHE A 280 -16.73 -12.42 -45.28
C PHE A 280 -16.60 -10.97 -44.77
N ASN A 281 -17.47 -10.05 -45.23
CA ASN A 281 -17.46 -8.67 -44.76
C ASN A 281 -17.80 -8.56 -43.27
N VAL A 282 -18.74 -9.37 -42.76
CA VAL A 282 -19.08 -9.42 -41.35
C VAL A 282 -17.88 -9.94 -40.51
N TYR A 283 -17.18 -11.01 -40.98
CA TYR A 283 -15.97 -11.50 -40.31
C TYR A 283 -14.88 -10.43 -40.26
N LEU A 284 -14.67 -9.71 -41.37
CA LEU A 284 -13.69 -8.61 -41.40
C LEU A 284 -14.05 -7.51 -40.41
N ALA A 285 -15.32 -7.12 -40.32
CA ALA A 285 -15.81 -6.13 -39.37
C ALA A 285 -15.62 -6.61 -37.91
N MET A 286 -15.81 -7.91 -37.62
CA MET A 286 -15.62 -8.47 -36.29
C MET A 286 -14.17 -8.43 -35.83
N LEU A 287 -13.17 -8.31 -36.71
CA LEU A 287 -11.74 -8.15 -36.35
C LEU A 287 -11.37 -6.72 -35.95
N THR A 288 -12.23 -5.73 -36.21
CA THR A 288 -11.90 -4.32 -35.88
C THR A 288 -11.65 -4.12 -34.39
N TRP A 289 -12.59 -4.59 -33.54
CA TRP A 289 -12.46 -4.43 -32.09
C TRP A 289 -11.24 -5.18 -31.49
N PRO A 290 -10.98 -6.46 -31.82
CA PRO A 290 -9.77 -7.15 -31.43
C PRO A 290 -8.49 -6.39 -31.78
N THR A 291 -8.43 -5.76 -32.96
CA THR A 291 -7.27 -4.96 -33.40
C THR A 291 -7.04 -3.74 -32.48
N VAL A 292 -8.09 -3.02 -32.13
CA VAL A 292 -8.03 -1.90 -31.17
C VAL A 292 -7.56 -2.38 -29.80
N ALA A 293 -8.06 -3.53 -29.37
CA ALA A 293 -7.77 -4.07 -28.04
C ALA A 293 -6.28 -4.45 -27.85
N LEU A 294 -5.54 -4.83 -28.90
CA LEU A 294 -4.15 -5.22 -28.82
C LEU A 294 -3.25 -4.17 -28.12
N GLY A 295 -3.38 -2.90 -28.51
CA GLY A 295 -2.61 -1.81 -27.91
C GLY A 295 -2.91 -1.63 -26.42
N TRP A 296 -4.19 -1.74 -26.05
CA TRP A 296 -4.61 -1.66 -24.65
C TRP A 296 -4.13 -2.85 -23.82
N ILE A 297 -4.20 -4.08 -24.37
CA ILE A 297 -3.72 -5.30 -23.73
C ILE A 297 -2.25 -5.17 -23.40
N LEU A 298 -1.40 -4.77 -24.37
CA LEU A 298 0.04 -4.60 -24.16
C LEU A 298 0.32 -3.60 -23.04
N ASN A 299 -0.39 -2.48 -23.01
CA ASN A 299 -0.24 -1.45 -21.97
C ASN A 299 -0.62 -1.97 -20.58
N VAL A 300 -1.72 -2.73 -20.46
CA VAL A 300 -2.14 -3.34 -19.19
C VAL A 300 -1.09 -4.31 -18.67
N PHE A 301 -0.56 -5.17 -19.55
CA PHE A 301 0.48 -6.14 -19.15
C PHE A 301 1.79 -5.45 -18.77
N GLN A 302 2.25 -4.45 -19.52
CA GLN A 302 3.48 -3.69 -19.19
C GLN A 302 3.37 -3.02 -17.81
N ARG A 303 2.25 -2.35 -17.53
CA ARG A 303 2.01 -1.74 -16.20
C ARG A 303 1.90 -2.80 -15.11
N GLY A 304 1.26 -3.92 -15.40
CA GLY A 304 1.14 -5.03 -14.46
C GLY A 304 2.49 -5.66 -14.11
N VAL A 305 3.42 -5.78 -15.08
CA VAL A 305 4.79 -6.25 -14.82
C VAL A 305 5.51 -5.28 -13.89
N GLY A 306 5.48 -3.97 -14.16
CA GLY A 306 6.10 -2.98 -13.29
C GLY A 306 5.52 -2.97 -11.87
N ALA A 307 4.20 -3.16 -11.73
CA ALA A 307 3.56 -3.30 -10.42
C ALA A 307 4.02 -4.56 -9.69
N LEU A 308 4.13 -5.69 -10.41
CA LEU A 308 4.61 -6.96 -9.85
C LEU A 308 6.07 -6.85 -9.39
N ASP A 309 6.93 -6.17 -10.15
CA ASP A 309 8.32 -5.93 -9.79
C ASP A 309 8.43 -5.17 -8.46
N ARG A 310 7.65 -4.08 -8.30
CA ARG A 310 7.65 -3.28 -7.07
C ARG A 310 7.09 -4.03 -5.84
N LEU A 311 6.11 -4.89 -6.03
CA LEU A 311 5.59 -5.73 -4.94
C LEU A 311 6.58 -6.81 -4.54
N GLU A 312 7.18 -7.52 -5.51
CA GLU A 312 8.16 -8.58 -5.25
C GLU A 312 9.47 -8.03 -4.66
N GLU A 313 9.86 -6.79 -4.98
CA GLU A 313 10.98 -6.11 -4.35
C GLU A 313 10.83 -6.12 -2.82
N ILE A 314 9.66 -5.74 -2.30
CA ILE A 314 9.38 -5.76 -0.87
C ILE A 314 9.17 -7.19 -0.34
N GLU A 315 8.39 -8.03 -1.05
CA GLU A 315 8.12 -9.40 -0.61
C GLU A 315 9.38 -10.28 -0.55
N SER A 316 10.43 -9.92 -1.25
CA SER A 316 11.71 -10.64 -1.23
C SER A 316 12.58 -10.30 -0.02
N LEU A 317 12.29 -9.23 0.71
CA LEU A 317 13.06 -8.84 1.88
C LEU A 317 12.85 -9.84 3.02
N PRO A 318 13.90 -10.14 3.79
CA PRO A 318 13.79 -11.04 4.93
C PRO A 318 12.86 -10.44 5.99
N SER A 319 11.79 -11.14 6.32
CA SER A 319 10.92 -10.78 7.43
C SER A 319 11.51 -11.25 8.76
N THR A 320 11.31 -10.47 9.82
CA THR A 320 11.56 -10.96 11.17
C THR A 320 10.65 -12.16 11.43
N ALA A 321 11.25 -13.32 11.73
CA ALA A 321 10.50 -14.54 11.97
C ALA A 321 9.53 -14.33 13.14
N THR A 322 8.24 -14.18 12.82
CA THR A 322 7.19 -14.20 13.84
C THR A 322 6.93 -15.67 14.18
N ARG A 323 7.45 -16.16 15.29
CA ARG A 323 6.99 -17.42 15.83
C ARG A 323 5.49 -17.28 16.11
N ALA A 324 4.71 -18.26 15.69
CA ALA A 324 3.24 -18.20 15.73
C ALA A 324 2.65 -18.04 17.16
N GLN A 325 3.39 -18.41 18.18
CA GLN A 325 3.11 -18.10 19.58
C GLN A 325 4.46 -17.89 20.30
N PRO A 326 4.62 -16.80 21.07
CA PRO A 326 5.77 -16.72 21.95
C PRO A 326 5.68 -17.89 22.93
N PRO A 327 6.76 -18.63 23.15
CA PRO A 327 6.76 -19.58 24.28
C PRO A 327 6.38 -18.77 25.52
N VAL A 328 5.51 -19.33 26.36
CA VAL A 328 5.28 -18.78 27.72
C VAL A 328 6.60 -18.93 28.46
N ILE A 329 7.43 -17.89 28.38
CA ILE A 329 8.72 -17.87 29.05
C ILE A 329 8.48 -17.12 30.34
N GLU A 330 8.50 -17.82 31.48
CA GLU A 330 8.64 -17.18 32.77
C GLU A 330 10.02 -16.52 32.83
N TRP A 331 10.03 -15.21 32.88
CA TRP A 331 11.25 -14.44 33.02
C TRP A 331 11.56 -14.26 34.51
N PRO A 332 12.79 -14.52 34.95
CA PRO A 332 13.19 -14.29 36.32
C PRO A 332 13.12 -12.80 36.66
N ALA A 333 12.70 -12.47 37.85
CA ALA A 333 12.85 -11.16 38.40
C ALA A 333 14.35 -10.88 38.62
N GLY A 334 14.78 -9.66 38.36
CA GLY A 334 16.18 -9.28 38.53
C GLY A 334 16.55 -7.97 37.86
N PRO A 335 17.80 -7.55 37.97
CA PRO A 335 18.28 -6.32 37.34
C PRO A 335 18.31 -6.42 35.82
N LEU A 336 18.03 -5.29 35.16
CA LEU A 336 18.28 -5.14 33.72
C LEU A 336 19.73 -4.67 33.52
N ARG A 337 20.54 -5.51 32.87
CA ARG A 337 21.94 -5.21 32.61
C ARG A 337 22.18 -5.00 31.12
N VAL A 338 22.88 -3.93 30.81
CA VAL A 338 23.39 -3.63 29.47
C VAL A 338 24.92 -3.77 29.52
N GLU A 339 25.45 -4.69 28.73
CA GLU A 339 26.87 -5.01 28.71
C GLU A 339 27.44 -4.78 27.31
N SER A 340 28.28 -3.75 27.17
CA SER A 340 28.99 -3.45 25.90
C SER A 340 28.12 -3.22 24.69
N LEU A 341 26.93 -2.62 24.87
CA LEU A 341 25.98 -2.34 23.79
C LEU A 341 26.53 -1.26 22.85
N SER A 342 26.70 -1.61 21.58
CA SER A 342 27.05 -0.70 20.51
C SER A 342 25.91 -0.65 19.49
N PHE A 343 25.62 0.54 18.97
CA PHE A 343 24.56 0.68 17.95
C PHE A 343 24.82 1.85 17.01
N ALA A 344 24.59 1.60 15.73
CA ALA A 344 24.56 2.62 14.69
C ALA A 344 23.30 2.46 13.85
N TYR A 345 22.66 3.57 13.49
CA TYR A 345 21.70 3.55 12.40
C TYR A 345 22.43 3.31 11.08
N GLU A 346 21.83 2.59 10.17
CA GLU A 346 22.43 2.35 8.86
C GLU A 346 22.93 3.64 8.20
N SER A 347 24.11 3.59 7.64
CA SER A 347 24.78 4.73 6.98
C SER A 347 25.09 5.93 7.91
N ARG A 348 25.03 5.76 9.24
CA ARG A 348 25.43 6.79 10.22
C ARG A 348 26.55 6.28 11.11
N PRO A 349 27.35 7.19 11.69
CA PRO A 349 28.37 6.80 12.66
C PRO A 349 27.74 6.15 13.90
N GLU A 350 28.55 5.37 14.60
CA GLU A 350 28.16 4.69 15.84
C GLU A 350 27.68 5.70 16.88
N LEU A 351 26.41 5.54 17.28
CA LEU A 351 25.74 6.44 18.24
C LEU A 351 25.91 5.98 19.67
N LEU A 352 25.77 4.67 19.93
CA LEU A 352 26.08 4.07 21.24
C LEU A 352 27.35 3.24 21.12
N ARG A 353 28.28 3.41 22.08
CA ARG A 353 29.63 2.86 22.00
C ARG A 353 29.94 2.08 23.25
N GLN A 354 29.90 0.75 23.19
CA GLN A 354 30.22 -0.13 24.32
C GLN A 354 29.54 0.31 25.62
N LEU A 355 28.27 0.72 25.52
CA LEU A 355 27.49 1.25 26.62
C LEU A 355 27.32 0.15 27.68
N ARG A 356 27.56 0.51 28.94
CA ARG A 356 27.32 -0.34 30.12
C ARG A 356 26.41 0.39 31.08
N LEU A 357 25.30 -0.27 31.46
CA LEU A 357 24.31 0.29 32.38
C LEU A 357 23.61 -0.84 33.12
N GLU A 358 23.51 -0.70 34.44
CA GLU A 358 22.71 -1.60 35.25
C GLU A 358 21.56 -0.83 35.91
N LEU A 359 20.34 -1.35 35.67
CA LEU A 359 19.12 -0.87 36.30
C LEU A 359 18.76 -1.88 37.41
N PRO A 360 18.89 -1.53 38.69
CA PRO A 360 18.52 -2.43 39.78
C PRO A 360 17.03 -2.80 39.70
N GLU A 361 16.72 -4.00 40.11
CA GLU A 361 15.34 -4.49 40.13
C GLU A 361 14.46 -3.52 40.94
N ARG A 362 13.26 -3.25 40.40
CA ARG A 362 12.24 -2.42 41.04
C ARG A 362 12.72 -1.03 41.45
N SER A 363 13.68 -0.48 40.74
CA SER A 363 14.19 0.87 40.94
C SER A 363 13.79 1.82 39.83
N LEU A 364 13.80 3.12 40.13
CA LEU A 364 13.60 4.18 39.15
C LEU A 364 14.97 4.80 38.86
N THR A 365 15.45 4.59 37.63
CA THR A 365 16.67 5.20 37.12
C THR A 365 16.36 6.29 36.13
N ALA A 366 16.83 7.51 36.35
CA ALA A 366 16.74 8.61 35.39
C ALA A 366 17.95 8.57 34.44
N LEU A 367 17.68 8.64 33.12
CA LEU A 367 18.71 8.79 32.09
C LEU A 367 18.67 10.23 31.57
N VAL A 368 19.76 10.94 31.75
CA VAL A 368 19.91 12.33 31.30
C VAL A 368 21.09 12.46 30.34
N GLY A 369 21.13 13.54 29.58
CA GLY A 369 22.23 13.81 28.63
C GLY A 369 21.80 14.85 27.58
N GLU A 370 22.75 15.31 26.80
CA GLU A 370 22.48 16.28 25.74
C GLU A 370 21.55 15.74 24.64
N VAL A 371 20.93 16.64 23.88
CA VAL A 371 20.15 16.27 22.70
C VAL A 371 21.08 15.56 21.71
N GLY A 372 20.59 14.43 21.14
CA GLY A 372 21.40 13.62 20.22
C GLY A 372 22.42 12.66 20.88
N SER A 373 22.51 12.57 22.22
CA SER A 373 23.41 11.64 22.90
C SER A 373 23.04 10.15 22.77
N GLY A 374 21.81 9.81 22.27
CA GLY A 374 21.36 8.44 22.06
C GLY A 374 20.37 7.91 23.09
N LYS A 375 19.76 8.75 23.94
CA LYS A 375 18.80 8.34 24.99
C LYS A 375 17.59 7.60 24.43
N SER A 376 16.88 8.19 23.48
CA SER A 376 15.70 7.56 22.85
C SER A 376 16.07 6.32 22.03
N THR A 377 17.28 6.29 21.45
CA THR A 377 17.80 5.10 20.79
C THR A 377 18.00 3.95 21.76
N LEU A 378 18.57 4.23 22.95
CA LEU A 378 18.69 3.23 24.02
C LEU A 378 17.31 2.76 24.46
N ALA A 379 16.33 3.66 24.63
CA ALA A 379 14.95 3.29 24.95
C ALA A 379 14.35 2.34 23.90
N CYS A 380 14.51 2.65 22.63
CA CYS A 380 14.02 1.80 21.53
C CYS A 380 14.71 0.42 21.48
N LEU A 381 16.00 0.35 21.74
CA LEU A 381 16.74 -0.92 21.82
C LEU A 381 16.25 -1.77 23.00
N LEU A 382 16.14 -1.19 24.19
CA LEU A 382 15.64 -1.87 25.37
C LEU A 382 14.17 -2.24 25.27
N ALA A 383 13.36 -1.47 24.54
CA ALA A 383 11.96 -1.80 24.25
C ALA A 383 11.80 -2.87 23.17
N GLY A 384 12.88 -3.33 22.55
CA GLY A 384 12.80 -4.32 21.50
C GLY A 384 12.24 -3.79 20.19
N VAL A 385 12.38 -2.51 19.89
CA VAL A 385 12.01 -1.90 18.60
C VAL A 385 13.07 -2.23 17.56
N TYR A 386 14.35 -2.13 17.92
CA TYR A 386 15.49 -2.56 17.11
C TYR A 386 16.13 -3.81 17.71
N PRO A 387 16.70 -4.69 16.87
CA PRO A 387 17.44 -5.85 17.37
C PRO A 387 18.70 -5.42 18.11
N VAL A 388 19.08 -6.22 19.09
CA VAL A 388 20.36 -6.10 19.82
C VAL A 388 21.22 -7.33 19.55
N ASP A 389 22.54 -7.15 19.62
CA ASP A 389 23.47 -8.25 19.47
C ASP A 389 23.36 -9.21 20.66
N PRO A 390 23.63 -10.52 20.45
CA PRO A 390 23.69 -11.47 21.55
C PRO A 390 24.72 -11.06 22.62
N ASN A 391 24.42 -11.39 23.88
CA ASN A 391 25.25 -11.09 25.05
C ASN A 391 25.47 -9.59 25.31
N THR A 392 24.50 -8.74 24.94
CA THR A 392 24.56 -7.30 25.19
C THR A 392 23.55 -6.77 26.18
N VAL A 393 22.34 -7.39 26.24
CA VAL A 393 21.29 -6.95 27.17
C VAL A 393 20.69 -8.16 27.87
N PHE A 394 20.65 -8.11 29.19
CA PHE A 394 20.18 -9.19 30.05
C PHE A 394 19.11 -8.70 31.02
N LEU A 395 18.06 -9.49 31.23
CA LEU A 395 17.19 -9.37 32.39
C LEU A 395 17.49 -10.53 33.33
N ALA A 396 17.95 -10.22 34.54
CA ALA A 396 18.67 -11.17 35.38
C ALA A 396 19.82 -11.86 34.61
N ASP A 397 19.71 -13.16 34.33
CA ASP A 397 20.74 -13.93 33.62
C ASP A 397 20.29 -14.35 32.20
N ARG A 398 19.15 -13.85 31.72
CA ARG A 398 18.64 -14.15 30.38
C ARG A 398 18.98 -13.07 29.37
N ASP A 399 19.62 -13.48 28.29
CA ASP A 399 19.93 -12.60 27.17
C ASP A 399 18.66 -12.27 26.38
N LEU A 400 18.42 -10.98 26.17
CA LEU A 400 17.34 -10.44 25.37
C LEU A 400 17.33 -11.01 23.95
N ALA A 401 18.48 -11.14 23.30
CA ALA A 401 18.57 -11.62 21.93
C ALA A 401 18.01 -13.03 21.75
N THR A 402 18.06 -13.88 22.79
CA THR A 402 17.54 -15.26 22.74
C THR A 402 16.01 -15.34 22.75
N ALA A 403 15.34 -14.31 23.28
CA ALA A 403 13.88 -14.25 23.38
C ALA A 403 13.23 -13.25 22.40
N TRP A 404 14.04 -12.64 21.57
CA TRP A 404 13.64 -11.67 20.56
C TRP A 404 12.72 -12.27 19.50
N PRO A 405 11.71 -11.50 19.01
CA PRO A 405 11.23 -10.20 19.51
C PRO A 405 10.04 -10.30 20.48
N GLN A 406 9.31 -11.41 20.53
CA GLN A 406 7.97 -11.47 21.13
C GLN A 406 7.98 -11.73 22.64
N GLY A 407 8.86 -12.59 23.11
CA GLY A 407 8.98 -12.90 24.53
C GLY A 407 9.39 -11.69 25.34
N TRP A 408 10.32 -10.88 24.82
CA TRP A 408 10.79 -9.67 25.46
C TRP A 408 9.76 -8.53 25.47
N ARG A 409 9.12 -8.27 24.33
CA ARG A 409 8.12 -7.18 24.21
C ARG A 409 6.92 -7.34 25.14
N ALA A 410 6.62 -8.57 25.55
CA ALA A 410 5.59 -8.82 26.54
C ALA A 410 5.94 -8.32 27.96
N LEU A 411 7.24 -8.14 28.24
CA LEU A 411 7.75 -7.72 29.54
C LEU A 411 8.03 -6.23 29.64
N VAL A 412 8.06 -5.52 28.50
CA VAL A 412 8.44 -4.12 28.42
C VAL A 412 7.24 -3.24 28.11
N GLY A 413 7.03 -2.21 28.90
CA GLY A 413 6.15 -1.08 28.59
C GLY A 413 6.98 0.10 28.11
N LEU A 414 6.60 0.69 26.98
CA LEU A 414 7.23 1.89 26.44
C LEU A 414 6.20 3.03 26.34
N ALA A 415 6.47 4.14 27.04
CA ALA A 415 5.81 5.41 26.82
C ALA A 415 6.77 6.31 26.02
N PRO A 416 6.56 6.50 24.70
CA PRO A 416 7.45 7.25 23.84
C PRO A 416 7.25 8.76 23.99
N GLN A 417 8.22 9.55 23.55
CA GLN A 417 8.21 11.01 23.57
C GLN A 417 7.02 11.58 22.78
N GLU A 418 6.79 11.05 21.57
CA GLU A 418 5.65 11.40 20.72
C GLU A 418 4.72 10.18 20.60
N PRO A 419 3.70 10.10 21.46
CA PRO A 419 2.81 8.95 21.45
C PRO A 419 1.85 8.99 20.26
N PHE A 420 1.72 7.85 19.59
CA PHE A 420 0.71 7.60 18.57
C PHE A 420 -0.57 7.02 19.20
N LEU A 421 -1.72 7.61 18.87
CA LEU A 421 -3.03 7.07 19.23
C LEU A 421 -3.79 6.63 17.97
N PHE A 422 -4.42 5.46 18.07
CA PHE A 422 -5.28 4.94 17.02
C PHE A 422 -6.64 5.66 17.04
N SER A 423 -7.32 5.72 15.90
CA SER A 423 -8.72 6.22 15.81
C SER A 423 -9.68 5.22 16.45
N ARG A 424 -9.63 5.12 17.77
CA ARG A 424 -10.40 4.22 18.64
C ARG A 424 -10.74 4.98 19.94
N SER A 425 -11.52 4.36 20.84
CA SER A 425 -11.79 4.94 22.16
C SER A 425 -10.51 5.05 23.01
N ILE A 426 -10.53 5.88 24.04
CA ILE A 426 -9.44 6.01 25.00
C ILE A 426 -9.15 4.65 25.65
N ALA A 427 -10.21 3.93 26.07
CA ALA A 427 -10.09 2.60 26.64
C ALA A 427 -9.39 1.63 25.67
N GLU A 428 -9.84 1.56 24.41
CA GLU A 428 -9.22 0.70 23.39
C GLU A 428 -7.77 1.10 23.10
N ASN A 429 -7.43 2.38 23.18
CA ASN A 429 -6.07 2.86 23.04
C ASN A 429 -5.17 2.43 24.20
N ILE A 430 -5.69 2.31 25.41
CA ILE A 430 -4.93 1.83 26.58
C ILE A 430 -4.75 0.31 26.52
N VAL A 431 -5.84 -0.41 26.24
CA VAL A 431 -5.87 -1.88 26.30
C VAL A 431 -5.16 -2.54 25.11
N LEU A 432 -5.23 -1.94 23.89
CA LEU A 432 -4.64 -2.45 22.64
C LEU A 432 -4.99 -3.94 22.36
N ASP A 433 -6.28 -4.24 22.31
CA ASP A 433 -6.83 -5.58 22.00
C ASP A 433 -6.41 -6.69 23.00
N ARG A 434 -5.90 -6.33 24.21
CA ARG A 434 -5.71 -7.26 25.30
C ARG A 434 -7.04 -7.54 26.01
N GLU A 435 -7.08 -8.54 26.89
CA GLU A 435 -8.25 -8.80 27.72
C GLU A 435 -8.56 -7.59 28.61
N LEU A 436 -9.82 -7.17 28.61
CA LEU A 436 -10.26 -5.98 29.35
C LEU A 436 -10.45 -6.30 30.83
N ASP A 437 -9.56 -5.81 31.66
CA ASP A 437 -9.70 -5.74 33.11
C ASP A 437 -10.15 -4.32 33.50
N VAL A 438 -11.44 -4.17 33.75
CA VAL A 438 -12.06 -2.86 34.06
C VAL A 438 -11.51 -2.30 35.39
N ALA A 439 -11.25 -3.11 36.39
CA ALA A 439 -10.75 -2.66 37.67
C ALA A 439 -9.32 -2.11 37.50
N TRP A 440 -8.48 -2.83 36.76
CA TRP A 440 -7.12 -2.42 36.46
C TRP A 440 -7.08 -1.18 35.56
N LEU A 441 -7.95 -1.09 34.58
CA LEU A 441 -8.06 0.10 33.72
C LEU A 441 -8.38 1.35 34.53
N ASN A 442 -9.37 1.27 35.45
CA ASN A 442 -9.71 2.40 36.32
C ASN A 442 -8.57 2.78 37.27
N GLU A 443 -7.86 1.81 37.80
CA GLU A 443 -6.67 2.08 38.62
C GLU A 443 -5.57 2.80 37.83
N LEU A 444 -5.35 2.40 36.57
CA LEU A 444 -4.39 3.06 35.69
C LEU A 444 -4.78 4.48 35.29
N VAL A 445 -6.08 4.74 35.12
CA VAL A 445 -6.61 6.09 34.91
C VAL A 445 -6.26 7.01 36.07
N GLU A 446 -6.37 6.53 37.30
CA GLU A 446 -5.97 7.30 38.49
C GLU A 446 -4.44 7.47 38.56
N ARG A 447 -3.67 6.39 38.38
CA ARG A 447 -2.19 6.40 38.43
C ARG A 447 -1.57 7.31 37.37
N SER A 448 -2.15 7.37 36.18
CA SER A 448 -1.72 8.25 35.09
C SER A 448 -2.31 9.66 35.15
N GLN A 449 -3.09 9.95 36.19
CA GLN A 449 -3.74 11.26 36.39
C GLN A 449 -4.66 11.66 35.22
N LEU A 450 -5.37 10.68 34.64
CA LEU A 450 -6.34 10.91 33.56
C LEU A 450 -7.75 11.22 34.06
N SER A 451 -8.07 10.93 35.33
CA SER A 451 -9.42 11.05 35.89
C SER A 451 -10.05 12.43 35.62
N ARG A 452 -9.28 13.50 35.89
CA ARG A 452 -9.75 14.90 35.68
C ARG A 452 -10.00 15.23 34.20
N ASP A 453 -9.25 14.62 33.28
CA ASP A 453 -9.44 14.84 31.84
C ASP A 453 -10.70 14.12 31.37
N LEU A 454 -10.95 12.92 31.88
CA LEU A 454 -12.11 12.11 31.51
C LEU A 454 -13.43 12.77 31.89
N GLU A 455 -13.45 13.59 32.99
CA GLU A 455 -14.62 14.40 33.36
C GLU A 455 -14.99 15.44 32.31
N GLN A 456 -14.02 15.86 31.48
CA GLN A 456 -14.23 16.84 30.40
C GLN A 456 -14.69 16.20 29.09
N PHE A 457 -14.59 14.89 28.95
CA PHE A 457 -15.01 14.18 27.75
C PHE A 457 -16.45 13.65 27.89
N PRO A 458 -17.34 13.91 26.88
CA PRO A 458 -18.75 13.52 26.97
C PRO A 458 -18.97 12.03 27.25
N ASP A 459 -18.12 11.18 26.67
CA ASP A 459 -18.22 9.73 26.73
C ASP A 459 -17.12 9.10 27.61
N GLY A 460 -16.40 9.91 28.42
CA GLY A 460 -15.34 9.42 29.31
C GLY A 460 -14.30 8.55 28.58
N LEU A 461 -14.09 7.32 29.06
CA LEU A 461 -13.16 6.35 28.45
C LEU A 461 -13.57 5.88 27.06
N GLU A 462 -14.86 5.94 26.70
CA GLU A 462 -15.37 5.56 25.38
C GLU A 462 -15.23 6.67 24.35
N THR A 463 -14.73 7.85 24.73
CA THR A 463 -14.45 8.94 23.79
C THR A 463 -13.49 8.48 22.70
N VAL A 464 -13.92 8.57 21.43
CA VAL A 464 -13.12 8.21 20.28
C VAL A 464 -12.09 9.31 20.01
N VAL A 465 -10.82 8.94 20.00
CA VAL A 465 -9.70 9.82 19.66
C VAL A 465 -9.62 9.95 18.14
N GLY A 466 -9.54 11.20 17.64
CA GLY A 466 -9.39 11.45 16.22
C GLY A 466 -8.07 10.92 15.65
N GLU A 467 -7.92 11.02 14.33
CA GLU A 467 -6.73 10.56 13.62
C GLU A 467 -5.47 11.21 14.24
N ARG A 468 -4.51 10.37 14.67
CA ARG A 468 -3.29 10.78 15.39
C ARG A 468 -3.54 11.51 16.73
N GLY A 469 -4.70 11.38 17.34
CA GLY A 469 -5.02 12.00 18.61
C GLY A 469 -5.30 13.52 18.51
N VAL A 470 -5.81 13.99 17.40
CA VAL A 470 -6.09 15.42 17.15
C VAL A 470 -7.10 16.02 18.14
N THR A 471 -8.00 15.20 18.68
CA THR A 471 -9.04 15.63 19.63
C THR A 471 -8.56 15.73 21.08
N VAL A 472 -7.32 15.32 21.40
CA VAL A 472 -6.76 15.36 22.76
C VAL A 472 -5.50 16.22 22.82
N SER A 473 -5.24 16.86 23.98
CA SER A 473 -4.05 17.67 24.20
C SER A 473 -2.77 16.84 24.20
N GLY A 474 -1.59 17.49 24.09
CA GLY A 474 -0.28 16.83 24.17
C GLY A 474 -0.11 16.06 25.48
N GLY A 475 -0.44 16.67 26.61
CA GLY A 475 -0.34 16.05 27.94
C GLY A 475 -1.32 14.88 28.11
N GLN A 476 -2.55 14.99 27.58
CA GLN A 476 -3.51 13.88 27.56
C GLN A 476 -3.00 12.70 26.73
N ARG A 477 -2.44 12.96 25.54
CA ARG A 477 -1.81 11.91 24.72
C ARG A 477 -0.70 11.18 25.46
N GLN A 478 0.18 11.92 26.14
CA GLN A 478 1.29 11.34 26.90
C GLN A 478 0.78 10.48 28.07
N ARG A 479 -0.24 10.93 28.81
CA ARG A 479 -0.85 10.15 29.91
C ARG A 479 -1.59 8.91 29.42
N ILE A 480 -2.30 8.97 28.32
CA ILE A 480 -2.91 7.78 27.67
C ILE A 480 -1.82 6.76 27.27
N ALA A 481 -0.72 7.22 26.70
CA ALA A 481 0.40 6.35 26.34
C ALA A 481 1.10 5.74 27.56
N LEU A 482 1.21 6.47 28.65
CA LEU A 482 1.72 5.94 29.92
C LEU A 482 0.79 4.86 30.49
N ALA A 483 -0.54 5.10 30.52
CA ALA A 483 -1.52 4.11 30.94
C ALA A 483 -1.43 2.84 30.06
N ARG A 484 -1.30 3.00 28.73
CA ARG A 484 -1.05 1.91 27.77
C ARG A 484 0.20 1.10 28.11
N ALA A 485 1.31 1.78 28.43
CA ALA A 485 2.57 1.15 28.76
C ALA A 485 2.47 0.34 30.08
N LEU A 486 1.69 0.82 31.05
CA LEU A 486 1.46 0.17 32.33
C LEU A 486 0.42 -0.96 32.27
N TYR A 487 -0.53 -0.92 31.32
CA TYR A 487 -1.63 -1.88 31.25
C TYR A 487 -1.14 -3.33 31.17
N GLY A 488 -0.08 -3.58 30.45
CA GLY A 488 0.54 -4.90 30.33
C GLY A 488 1.26 -5.41 31.60
N ARG A 489 1.24 -4.68 32.69
CA ARG A 489 1.98 -5.01 33.94
C ARG A 489 3.45 -5.34 33.63
N PRO A 490 4.20 -4.41 32.99
CA PRO A 490 5.56 -4.70 32.52
C PRO A 490 6.52 -4.92 33.66
N GLN A 491 7.52 -5.81 33.47
CA GLN A 491 8.65 -5.93 34.39
C GLN A 491 9.64 -4.77 34.21
N VAL A 492 9.75 -4.24 32.99
CA VAL A 492 10.57 -3.07 32.64
C VAL A 492 9.66 -2.00 32.03
N LEU A 493 9.63 -0.82 32.65
CA LEU A 493 8.90 0.33 32.13
C LEU A 493 9.90 1.37 31.63
N ILE A 494 9.77 1.78 30.38
CA ILE A 494 10.60 2.82 29.76
C ILE A 494 9.72 4.04 29.48
N ILE A 495 10.11 5.18 30.02
CA ILE A 495 9.42 6.47 29.84
C ILE A 495 10.39 7.40 29.11
N ASP A 496 10.17 7.63 27.83
CA ASP A 496 11.04 8.48 27.01
C ASP A 496 10.43 9.88 26.88
N ASP A 497 10.80 10.77 27.80
CA ASP A 497 10.32 12.16 27.92
C ASP A 497 8.80 12.32 27.80
N ALA A 498 8.06 11.26 28.13
CA ALA A 498 6.62 11.15 27.95
C ALA A 498 5.81 11.93 29.01
N LEU A 499 6.45 12.77 29.79
CA LEU A 499 5.83 13.69 30.75
C LEU A 499 6.16 15.17 30.45
N SER A 500 6.82 15.45 29.32
CA SER A 500 7.27 16.81 28.96
C SER A 500 6.12 17.80 28.70
N ALA A 501 4.96 17.34 28.26
CA ALA A 501 3.76 18.16 28.04
C ALA A 501 2.81 18.18 29.24
N VAL A 502 3.22 17.62 30.39
CA VAL A 502 2.44 17.57 31.62
C VAL A 502 2.94 18.64 32.59
N ASP A 503 2.03 19.26 33.35
CA ASP A 503 2.40 20.23 34.39
C ASP A 503 3.17 19.58 35.55
N ALA A 504 3.93 20.39 36.30
CA ALA A 504 4.84 19.91 37.34
C ALA A 504 4.12 19.19 38.49
N THR A 505 2.88 19.58 38.82
CA THR A 505 2.11 18.97 39.91
C THR A 505 1.61 17.59 39.52
N THR A 506 1.09 17.45 38.30
CA THR A 506 0.66 16.17 37.72
C THR A 506 1.85 15.22 37.50
N GLU A 507 3.00 15.73 37.01
CA GLU A 507 4.25 14.97 36.87
C GLU A 507 4.70 14.39 38.24
N ALA A 508 4.74 15.21 39.27
CA ALA A 508 5.10 14.77 40.62
C ALA A 508 4.16 13.68 41.16
N ALA A 509 2.86 13.82 40.92
CA ALA A 509 1.85 12.83 41.32
C ALA A 509 2.04 11.49 40.61
N ILE A 510 2.30 11.49 39.29
CA ILE A 510 2.59 10.30 38.47
C ILE A 510 3.86 9.61 39.00
N LEU A 511 4.96 10.36 39.20
CA LEU A 511 6.22 9.82 39.69
C LEU A 511 6.08 9.25 41.10
N ALA A 512 5.30 9.90 41.98
CA ALA A 512 5.02 9.37 43.33
C ALA A 512 4.20 8.08 43.25
N ALA A 513 3.26 7.95 42.30
CA ALA A 513 2.49 6.71 42.07
C ALA A 513 3.40 5.57 41.58
N LEU A 514 4.29 5.83 40.63
CA LEU A 514 5.27 4.86 40.12
C LEU A 514 6.26 4.41 41.19
N ARG A 515 6.65 5.28 42.11
CA ARG A 515 7.55 4.92 43.24
C ARG A 515 6.87 4.08 44.32
N ARG A 516 5.58 4.29 44.56
CA ARG A 516 4.81 3.45 45.52
C ARG A 516 4.65 2.03 45.04
N ASP A 517 4.40 1.87 43.76
CA ASP A 517 4.14 0.58 43.12
C ASP A 517 5.42 0.05 42.45
N ARG A 518 6.31 -0.53 43.27
CA ARG A 518 7.58 -1.07 42.79
C ARG A 518 7.47 -2.43 42.10
N HIS A 519 6.52 -2.60 41.17
CA HIS A 519 6.41 -3.83 40.41
C HIS A 519 7.35 -3.85 39.19
N SER A 520 7.65 -2.69 38.62
CA SER A 520 8.51 -2.56 37.46
C SER A 520 9.86 -1.94 37.77
N THR A 521 10.90 -2.35 37.05
CA THR A 521 12.13 -1.60 36.91
C THR A 521 11.90 -0.46 35.91
N VAL A 522 12.09 0.79 36.34
CA VAL A 522 11.75 1.98 35.55
C VAL A 522 13.01 2.68 35.03
N LEU A 523 13.11 2.83 33.71
CA LEU A 523 14.04 3.72 33.03
C LEU A 523 13.29 4.97 32.56
N MET A 524 13.58 6.11 33.16
CA MET A 524 12.97 7.39 32.82
C MET A 524 13.99 8.30 32.14
N ILE A 525 13.76 8.59 30.87
CA ILE A 525 14.50 9.62 30.13
C ILE A 525 13.80 10.95 30.36
N THR A 526 14.52 11.94 30.83
CA THR A 526 13.95 13.26 31.10
C THR A 526 15.00 14.37 31.00
N HIS A 527 14.50 15.55 30.66
CA HIS A 527 15.28 16.80 30.69
C HIS A 527 14.91 17.68 31.90
N ARG A 528 13.93 17.28 32.70
CA ARG A 528 13.42 18.07 33.82
C ARG A 528 14.17 17.75 35.12
N ALA A 529 14.74 18.76 35.75
CA ALA A 529 15.42 18.61 37.02
C ALA A 529 14.47 18.18 38.16
N SER A 530 13.16 18.54 38.10
CA SER A 530 12.11 18.07 39.00
C SER A 530 11.98 16.54 38.98
N ALA A 531 11.87 15.95 37.78
CA ALA A 531 11.73 14.51 37.62
C ALA A 531 12.97 13.74 38.09
N VAL A 532 14.17 14.24 37.79
CA VAL A 532 15.44 13.61 38.17
C VAL A 532 15.59 13.44 39.69
N ARG A 533 15.09 14.37 40.51
CA ARG A 533 15.13 14.29 41.99
C ARG A 533 14.27 13.14 42.55
N HIS A 534 13.31 12.66 41.78
CA HIS A 534 12.49 11.50 42.17
C HIS A 534 13.12 10.16 41.84
N ALA A 535 14.25 10.13 41.11
CA ALA A 535 14.93 8.90 40.75
C ALA A 535 15.79 8.36 41.92
N ASP A 536 15.84 7.02 42.03
CA ASP A 536 16.75 6.34 42.98
C ASP A 536 18.20 6.44 42.49
N ARG A 537 18.41 6.45 41.17
CA ARG A 537 19.71 6.63 40.50
C ARG A 537 19.57 7.51 39.26
N VAL A 538 20.68 8.12 38.90
CA VAL A 538 20.78 8.94 37.68
C VAL A 538 22.00 8.47 36.89
N ALA A 539 21.77 8.23 35.59
CA ALA A 539 22.81 7.92 34.62
C ALA A 539 22.97 9.09 33.64
N LEU A 540 24.20 9.61 33.49
CA LEU A 540 24.52 10.61 32.46
C LEU A 540 25.04 9.92 31.21
N LEU A 541 24.29 10.04 30.13
CA LEU A 541 24.71 9.59 28.79
C LEU A 541 25.42 10.73 28.07
N ASP A 542 26.67 10.54 27.76
CA ASP A 542 27.47 11.47 26.99
C ASP A 542 28.27 10.75 25.91
N GLN A 543 28.24 11.27 24.68
CA GLN A 543 28.95 10.72 23.53
C GLN A 543 28.77 9.20 23.33
N GLY A 544 27.53 8.69 23.58
CA GLY A 544 27.17 7.28 23.42
C GLY A 544 27.64 6.35 24.54
N ARG A 545 28.15 6.89 25.69
CA ARG A 545 28.59 6.12 26.85
C ARG A 545 27.98 6.65 28.15
N ILE A 546 27.88 5.81 29.16
CA ILE A 546 27.53 6.28 30.51
C ILE A 546 28.77 6.94 31.11
N ALA A 547 28.74 8.28 31.21
CA ALA A 547 29.81 9.09 31.71
C ALA A 547 29.81 9.16 33.24
N ALA A 548 28.65 9.07 33.89
CA ALA A 548 28.52 9.09 35.35
C ALA A 548 27.24 8.33 35.76
N LEU A 549 27.31 7.67 36.93
CA LEU A 549 26.17 6.95 37.54
C LEU A 549 26.24 7.18 39.07
N GLY A 550 25.10 7.57 39.65
CA GLY A 550 25.01 7.84 41.11
C GLY A 550 23.66 8.43 41.46
N THR A 551 23.52 8.93 42.69
CA THR A 551 22.34 9.73 43.08
C THR A 551 22.44 11.16 42.54
N HIS A 552 21.33 11.89 42.51
CA HIS A 552 21.30 13.29 42.05
C HIS A 552 22.34 14.14 42.79
N ASP A 553 22.38 14.05 44.13
CA ASP A 553 23.24 14.84 44.97
C ASP A 553 24.74 14.46 44.82
N GLU A 554 25.03 13.16 44.71
CA GLU A 554 26.38 12.68 44.43
C GLU A 554 26.92 13.21 43.09
N LEU A 555 26.08 13.16 42.05
CA LEU A 555 26.50 13.60 40.73
C LEU A 555 26.66 15.12 40.62
N LEU A 556 25.90 15.90 41.37
CA LEU A 556 26.09 17.35 41.43
C LEU A 556 27.49 17.74 41.96
N VAL A 557 28.03 16.93 42.87
CA VAL A 557 29.37 17.16 43.46
C VAL A 557 30.46 16.51 42.60
N ARG A 558 30.26 15.26 42.13
CA ARG A 558 31.33 14.47 41.52
C ARG A 558 31.44 14.66 39.99
N SER A 559 30.38 15.09 39.32
CA SER A 559 30.36 15.22 37.85
C SER A 559 30.14 16.68 37.41
N PRO A 560 31.19 17.40 37.01
CA PRO A 560 31.03 18.76 36.49
C PRO A 560 30.16 18.83 35.23
N ALA A 561 30.16 17.79 34.40
CA ALA A 561 29.32 17.70 33.22
C ALA A 561 27.83 17.62 33.61
N TYR A 562 27.51 16.78 34.59
CA TYR A 562 26.16 16.66 35.11
C TYR A 562 25.67 17.96 35.76
N ALA A 563 26.52 18.59 36.60
CA ALA A 563 26.18 19.84 37.26
C ALA A 563 25.90 20.98 36.25
N ARG A 564 26.70 21.07 35.17
CA ARG A 564 26.43 22.02 34.06
C ARG A 564 25.10 21.75 33.38
N LEU A 565 24.81 20.47 33.05
CA LEU A 565 23.57 20.06 32.41
C LEU A 565 22.35 20.46 33.26
N MET A 566 22.37 20.15 34.55
CA MET A 566 21.29 20.44 35.48
C MET A 566 21.07 21.96 35.69
N ARG A 567 22.15 22.74 35.72
CA ARG A 567 22.07 24.22 35.79
C ARG A 567 21.42 24.79 34.54
N ARG A 568 21.79 24.29 33.36
CA ARG A 568 21.17 24.71 32.10
C ARG A 568 19.65 24.42 32.10
N HIS A 569 19.25 23.18 32.41
CA HIS A 569 17.84 22.81 32.47
C HIS A 569 17.05 23.60 33.52
N SER A 570 17.66 23.95 34.64
CA SER A 570 16.99 24.78 35.65
C SER A 570 16.81 26.24 35.22
N LEU A 571 17.73 26.77 34.41
CA LEU A 571 17.59 28.11 33.82
C LEU A 571 16.55 28.15 32.71
N GLU A 572 16.53 27.16 31.82
CA GLU A 572 15.54 26.99 30.79
C GLU A 572 14.13 26.93 31.42
N ALA A 573 13.91 26.10 32.42
CA ALA A 573 12.64 25.98 33.14
C ALA A 573 12.16 27.29 33.82
N ARG A 574 13.08 28.16 34.25
CA ARG A 574 12.76 29.49 34.81
C ARG A 574 12.37 30.48 33.73
N LEU A 575 13.00 30.40 32.55
CA LEU A 575 12.66 31.26 31.40
C LEU A 575 11.30 30.91 30.80
N ASP A 576 10.93 29.62 30.81
CA ASP A 576 9.60 29.18 30.32
C ASP A 576 8.46 29.56 31.29
N GLN A 577 8.76 29.91 32.53
CA GLN A 577 7.79 30.36 33.53
C GLN A 577 7.69 31.88 33.66
N ALA A 578 8.62 32.65 33.07
CA ALA A 578 8.64 34.11 33.06
C ALA A 578 8.00 34.66 31.77
#